data_11a8986c94056d0a512656c1a8566d04
#
_entry.id   11a8986c94056d0a512656c1a8566d04
#
_cell.length_a   1.000
_cell.length_b   1.000
_cell.length_c   1.000
_cell.angle_alpha   90.00
_cell.angle_beta   90.00
_cell.angle_gamma   90.00
#
_symmetry.space_group_name_H-M   'P 1'
#
loop_
_entity.id
_entity.type
_entity.pdbx_description
1 polymer ?
#
loop_
_entity_poly.entity_id
_entity_poly.type
_entity_poly.pdbx_seq_one_letter_code
_entity_poly.pdbx_strand_id
1 'polypeptide(L)'
;MQSLSKTAVWTASATAFKIAISLILVKLFALQFGLEGLGQAANFMTLITVLGAFAGGGIFNGVTKYVAEFEHEPQKLHRLFVTASRIVLSFSAVLAVVFIFFSAKISEWIFYSVDYQTVIIATGIIQFGIASSNYLLAILRGYRQAKANAISQRIGIFLAVSVFIIGLYVCDYSGALIGLAAISALAWLPAGYFLKPKGSVFRFREKGEFDWQYARNLFKFSGMVFATAITLPLAYILLRDLLMESHSLEQVGLWQGVSKISDAYLQLITAVFSVYLLPTFAKLTQKSEIKRELIKAVKFVGILAIATGLSVFVLKREIILTLYSEQFLPMESLFIWQLIGDVFKVVAYVFGYLVVAKASLKLYVLAEVCQLTLLITIGHWLIPLNGAEGAVQTYLLTYFCYFFICLFAFRRYLKN
;
A
#
# COMPACT_ATOMS: atom_id res chain seq x y z
N MET A 1 -28.03 -0.73 -10.97
CA MET A 1 -27.03 -0.34 -9.94
C MET A 1 -26.73 -1.53 -9.05
N GLN A 2 -25.45 -1.89 -8.86
CA GLN A 2 -25.11 -2.92 -7.87
C GLN A 2 -25.40 -2.35 -6.47
N SER A 3 -26.01 -3.14 -5.59
CA SER A 3 -26.25 -2.70 -4.21
C SER A 3 -24.92 -2.49 -3.49
N LEU A 4 -24.87 -1.54 -2.55
CA LEU A 4 -23.68 -1.24 -1.73
C LEU A 4 -23.09 -2.51 -1.11
N SER A 5 -23.95 -3.44 -0.65
CA SER A 5 -23.53 -4.72 -0.08
C SER A 5 -22.80 -5.60 -1.10
N LYS A 6 -23.30 -5.71 -2.34
CA LYS A 6 -22.64 -6.49 -3.40
C LYS A 6 -21.27 -5.89 -3.78
N THR A 7 -21.16 -4.57 -3.84
CA THR A 7 -19.90 -3.88 -4.09
C THR A 7 -18.89 -4.15 -2.99
N ALA A 8 -19.31 -4.06 -1.72
CA ALA A 8 -18.47 -4.35 -0.56
C ALA A 8 -17.94 -5.80 -0.57
N VAL A 9 -18.81 -6.78 -0.87
CA VAL A 9 -18.45 -8.20 -0.96
C VAL A 9 -17.37 -8.43 -2.05
N TRP A 10 -17.57 -7.87 -3.26
CA TRP A 10 -16.60 -8.03 -4.34
C TRP A 10 -15.26 -7.41 -3.98
N THR A 11 -15.23 -6.22 -3.38
CA THR A 11 -14.00 -5.54 -2.97
C THR A 11 -13.29 -6.29 -1.85
N ALA A 12 -14.02 -6.69 -0.80
CA ALA A 12 -13.47 -7.45 0.31
C ALA A 12 -12.87 -8.79 -0.15
N SER A 13 -13.58 -9.52 -1.02
CA SER A 13 -13.09 -10.79 -1.55
C SER A 13 -11.86 -10.64 -2.45
N ALA A 14 -11.72 -9.53 -3.20
CA ALA A 14 -10.51 -9.25 -3.97
C ALA A 14 -9.33 -8.92 -3.05
N THR A 15 -9.57 -8.17 -1.98
CA THR A 15 -8.55 -7.84 -0.97
C THR A 15 -8.09 -9.10 -0.23
N ALA A 16 -9.02 -9.95 0.23
CA ALA A 16 -8.70 -11.21 0.89
C ALA A 16 -7.87 -12.14 -0.01
N PHE A 17 -8.25 -12.24 -1.30
CA PHE A 17 -7.49 -13.01 -2.28
C PHE A 17 -6.06 -12.46 -2.47
N LYS A 18 -5.91 -11.13 -2.57
CA LYS A 18 -4.60 -10.48 -2.68
C LYS A 18 -3.73 -10.77 -1.45
N ILE A 19 -4.30 -10.70 -0.25
CA ILE A 19 -3.57 -11.00 1.00
C ILE A 19 -3.12 -12.45 1.02
N ALA A 20 -4.01 -13.40 0.71
CA ALA A 20 -3.68 -14.82 0.69
C ALA A 20 -2.53 -15.12 -0.28
N ILE A 21 -2.60 -14.61 -1.51
CA ILE A 21 -1.54 -14.79 -2.50
C ILE A 21 -0.24 -14.11 -2.04
N SER A 22 -0.31 -12.90 -1.45
CA SER A 22 0.87 -12.22 -0.92
C SER A 22 1.58 -13.05 0.16
N LEU A 23 0.83 -13.69 1.06
CA LEU A 23 1.40 -14.58 2.08
C LEU A 23 2.02 -15.85 1.46
N ILE A 24 1.37 -16.44 0.45
CA ILE A 24 1.92 -17.59 -0.29
C ILE A 24 3.23 -17.23 -0.98
N LEU A 25 3.30 -16.07 -1.63
CA LEU A 25 4.52 -15.61 -2.30
C LEU A 25 5.65 -15.32 -1.31
N VAL A 26 5.32 -14.70 -0.17
CA VAL A 26 6.30 -14.47 0.91
C VAL A 26 6.79 -15.80 1.47
N LYS A 27 5.91 -16.81 1.63
CA LYS A 27 6.31 -18.16 2.03
C LYS A 27 7.28 -18.79 1.03
N LEU A 28 6.93 -18.79 -0.26
CA LEU A 28 7.81 -19.34 -1.31
C LEU A 28 9.16 -18.65 -1.31
N PHE A 29 9.16 -17.33 -1.16
CA PHE A 29 10.35 -16.51 -1.11
C PHE A 29 11.22 -16.84 0.12
N ALA A 30 10.60 -16.95 1.30
CA ALA A 30 11.28 -17.29 2.54
C ALA A 30 11.84 -18.72 2.56
N LEU A 31 11.13 -19.69 1.97
CA LEU A 31 11.60 -21.07 1.85
C LEU A 31 12.79 -21.19 0.90
N GLN A 32 12.81 -20.43 -0.19
CA GLN A 32 13.85 -20.51 -1.20
C GLN A 32 15.10 -19.70 -0.81
N PHE A 33 14.93 -18.53 -0.20
CA PHE A 33 16.02 -17.57 0.01
C PHE A 33 16.30 -17.27 1.49
N GLY A 34 15.54 -17.84 2.40
CA GLY A 34 15.76 -17.69 3.84
C GLY A 34 15.57 -16.26 4.37
N LEU A 35 16.17 -16.02 5.53
CA LEU A 35 16.08 -14.72 6.24
C LEU A 35 16.80 -13.60 5.49
N GLU A 36 18.02 -13.84 5.02
CA GLU A 36 18.81 -12.83 4.29
C GLU A 36 18.11 -12.40 3.01
N GLY A 37 17.61 -13.37 2.20
CA GLY A 37 16.90 -13.08 0.98
C GLY A 37 15.62 -12.27 1.23
N LEU A 38 14.87 -12.59 2.28
CA LEU A 38 13.69 -11.79 2.65
C LEU A 38 14.08 -10.39 3.14
N GLY A 39 15.16 -10.27 3.91
CA GLY A 39 15.71 -9.00 4.37
C GLY A 39 16.12 -8.10 3.20
N GLN A 40 16.88 -8.64 2.26
CA GLN A 40 17.33 -7.93 1.06
C GLN A 40 16.16 -7.49 0.17
N ALA A 41 15.11 -8.32 0.04
CA ALA A 41 13.91 -7.97 -0.73
C ALA A 41 13.01 -6.94 -0.04
N ALA A 42 13.19 -6.66 1.26
CA ALA A 42 12.27 -5.85 2.04
C ALA A 42 12.13 -4.40 1.50
N ASN A 43 13.26 -3.75 1.18
CA ASN A 43 13.27 -2.42 0.58
C ASN A 43 12.66 -2.42 -0.82
N PHE A 44 12.92 -3.45 -1.61
CA PHE A 44 12.32 -3.61 -2.95
C PHE A 44 10.80 -3.78 -2.89
N MET A 45 10.27 -4.57 -1.95
CA MET A 45 8.82 -4.68 -1.74
C MET A 45 8.20 -3.32 -1.37
N THR A 46 8.91 -2.50 -0.62
CA THR A 46 8.50 -1.13 -0.29
C THR A 46 8.53 -0.24 -1.54
N LEU A 47 9.58 -0.32 -2.36
CA LEU A 47 9.70 0.39 -3.63
C LEU A 47 8.53 0.06 -4.57
N ILE A 48 8.15 -1.21 -4.72
CA ILE A 48 6.99 -1.62 -5.53
C ILE A 48 5.70 -1.00 -5.00
N THR A 49 5.54 -0.91 -3.66
CA THR A 49 4.36 -0.28 -3.04
C THR A 49 4.32 1.22 -3.37
N VAL A 50 5.46 1.90 -3.28
CA VAL A 50 5.61 3.32 -3.68
C VAL A 50 5.30 3.50 -5.16
N LEU A 51 5.83 2.65 -6.03
CA LEU A 51 5.53 2.67 -7.46
C LEU A 51 4.04 2.47 -7.74
N GLY A 52 3.34 1.65 -6.95
CA GLY A 52 1.90 1.49 -7.05
C GLY A 52 1.13 2.80 -6.89
N ALA A 53 1.65 3.73 -6.09
CA ALA A 53 1.05 5.06 -5.89
C ALA A 53 1.55 6.08 -6.92
N PHE A 54 2.85 6.05 -7.23
CA PHE A 54 3.52 7.03 -8.12
C PHE A 54 3.31 6.75 -9.60
N ALA A 55 3.29 5.48 -10.02
CA ALA A 55 3.13 5.12 -11.42
C ALA A 55 1.89 5.78 -12.02
N GLY A 56 2.08 6.54 -13.09
CA GLY A 56 1.01 7.31 -13.71
C GLY A 56 0.63 8.63 -13.02
N GLY A 57 1.50 9.16 -12.15
CA GLY A 57 1.35 10.51 -11.58
C GLY A 57 0.34 10.64 -10.45
N GLY A 58 -0.09 9.53 -9.82
CA GLY A 58 -0.99 9.56 -8.65
C GLY A 58 -2.42 10.07 -8.93
N ILE A 59 -2.83 10.17 -10.20
CA ILE A 59 -4.10 10.80 -10.60
C ILE A 59 -5.34 9.89 -10.50
N PHE A 60 -5.18 8.62 -10.10
CA PHE A 60 -6.21 7.59 -10.24
C PHE A 60 -7.50 7.85 -9.44
N ASN A 61 -7.40 8.49 -8.28
CA ASN A 61 -8.57 8.91 -7.50
C ASN A 61 -9.37 9.99 -8.25
N GLY A 62 -8.67 10.93 -8.89
CA GLY A 62 -9.27 11.93 -9.76
C GLY A 62 -9.96 11.30 -10.97
N VAL A 63 -9.32 10.34 -11.64
CA VAL A 63 -9.92 9.59 -12.75
C VAL A 63 -11.21 8.90 -12.28
N THR A 64 -11.18 8.18 -11.14
CA THR A 64 -12.37 7.51 -10.60
C THR A 64 -13.52 8.48 -10.37
N LYS A 65 -13.22 9.66 -9.76
CA LYS A 65 -14.22 10.70 -9.49
C LYS A 65 -14.83 11.24 -10.78
N TYR A 66 -14.00 11.70 -11.71
CA TYR A 66 -14.49 12.37 -12.92
C TYR A 66 -15.15 11.40 -13.91
N VAL A 67 -14.76 10.13 -13.96
CA VAL A 67 -15.48 9.11 -14.73
C VAL A 67 -16.89 8.93 -14.19
N ALA A 68 -17.08 8.92 -12.86
CA ALA A 68 -18.41 8.83 -12.25
C ALA A 68 -19.23 10.10 -12.45
N GLU A 69 -18.59 11.28 -12.45
CA GLU A 69 -19.25 12.58 -12.65
C GLU A 69 -19.72 12.77 -14.08
N PHE A 70 -18.89 12.35 -15.06
CA PHE A 70 -19.15 12.57 -16.51
C PHE A 70 -19.72 11.32 -17.19
N GLU A 71 -20.24 10.33 -16.46
CA GLU A 71 -20.71 9.05 -17.01
C GLU A 71 -21.68 9.23 -18.20
N HIS A 72 -22.50 10.26 -18.20
CA HIS A 72 -23.49 10.58 -19.24
C HIS A 72 -23.06 11.69 -20.23
N GLU A 73 -21.78 12.12 -20.16
CA GLU A 73 -21.25 13.20 -21.00
C GLU A 73 -20.06 12.71 -21.84
N PRO A 74 -20.30 12.06 -23.01
CA PRO A 74 -19.25 11.41 -23.80
C PRO A 74 -18.10 12.34 -24.20
N GLN A 75 -18.38 13.60 -24.50
CA GLN A 75 -17.36 14.57 -24.89
C GLN A 75 -16.41 14.93 -23.74
N LYS A 76 -16.95 15.09 -22.51
CA LYS A 76 -16.14 15.34 -21.32
C LYS A 76 -15.32 14.11 -20.93
N LEU A 77 -15.90 12.91 -21.01
CA LEU A 77 -15.19 11.66 -20.81
C LEU A 77 -14.04 11.48 -21.81
N HIS A 78 -14.27 11.80 -23.09
CA HIS A 78 -13.23 11.72 -24.10
C HIS A 78 -12.05 12.63 -23.76
N ARG A 79 -12.28 13.91 -23.46
CA ARG A 79 -11.23 14.87 -23.03
C ARG A 79 -10.51 14.39 -21.78
N LEU A 80 -11.24 13.87 -20.79
CA LEU A 80 -10.68 13.30 -19.58
C LEU A 80 -9.73 12.14 -19.92
N PHE A 81 -10.15 11.19 -20.74
CA PHE A 81 -9.33 10.02 -21.10
C PHE A 81 -8.09 10.38 -21.90
N VAL A 82 -8.20 11.30 -22.87
CA VAL A 82 -7.05 11.81 -23.63
C VAL A 82 -6.04 12.48 -22.69
N THR A 83 -6.50 13.34 -21.81
CA THR A 83 -5.62 14.07 -20.87
C THR A 83 -5.00 13.11 -19.84
N ALA A 84 -5.80 12.25 -19.20
CA ALA A 84 -5.33 11.31 -18.20
C ALA A 84 -4.35 10.28 -18.77
N SER A 85 -4.63 9.70 -19.95
CA SER A 85 -3.73 8.73 -20.58
C SER A 85 -2.37 9.35 -20.92
N ARG A 86 -2.34 10.59 -21.43
CA ARG A 86 -1.08 11.31 -21.69
C ARG A 86 -0.30 11.57 -20.40
N ILE A 87 -0.95 11.98 -19.32
CA ILE A 87 -0.29 12.14 -18.00
C ILE A 87 0.30 10.81 -17.55
N VAL A 88 -0.47 9.72 -17.59
CA VAL A 88 -0.02 8.38 -17.18
C VAL A 88 1.19 7.95 -18.00
N LEU A 89 1.13 8.07 -19.33
CA LEU A 89 2.24 7.66 -20.19
C LEU A 89 3.49 8.53 -20.01
N SER A 90 3.33 9.86 -19.97
CA SER A 90 4.47 10.78 -19.82
C SER A 90 5.15 10.57 -18.46
N PHE A 91 4.38 10.45 -17.39
CA PHE A 91 4.92 10.24 -16.05
C PHE A 91 5.62 8.88 -15.95
N SER A 92 5.02 7.83 -16.53
CA SER A 92 5.64 6.51 -16.59
C SER A 92 6.91 6.49 -17.46
N ALA A 93 6.95 7.25 -18.55
CA ALA A 93 8.16 7.38 -19.36
C ALA A 93 9.30 8.04 -18.59
N VAL A 94 9.01 9.12 -17.86
CA VAL A 94 10.00 9.78 -17.00
C VAL A 94 10.51 8.83 -15.91
N LEU A 95 9.62 8.09 -15.25
CA LEU A 95 10.05 7.09 -14.25
C LEU A 95 10.91 6.00 -14.87
N ALA A 96 10.55 5.48 -16.06
CA ALA A 96 11.37 4.46 -16.74
C ALA A 96 12.76 4.98 -17.05
N VAL A 97 12.87 6.21 -17.56
CA VAL A 97 14.16 6.86 -17.80
C VAL A 97 14.97 6.95 -16.51
N VAL A 98 14.36 7.39 -15.41
CA VAL A 98 15.04 7.46 -14.09
C VAL A 98 15.52 6.08 -13.67
N PHE A 99 14.68 5.03 -13.76
CA PHE A 99 15.04 3.68 -13.35
C PHE A 99 16.15 3.07 -14.22
N ILE A 100 16.17 3.37 -15.53
CA ILE A 100 17.22 2.90 -16.46
C ILE A 100 18.53 3.62 -16.20
N PHE A 101 18.54 4.98 -16.17
CA PHE A 101 19.77 5.73 -16.02
C PHE A 101 20.39 5.64 -14.62
N PHE A 102 19.58 5.52 -13.58
CA PHE A 102 20.05 5.42 -12.20
C PHE A 102 19.96 3.98 -11.65
N SER A 103 19.83 2.97 -12.52
CA SER A 103 19.66 1.56 -12.13
C SER A 103 20.72 1.07 -11.14
N ALA A 104 21.98 1.40 -11.37
CA ALA A 104 23.10 1.03 -10.48
C ALA A 104 22.93 1.62 -9.07
N LYS A 105 22.68 2.93 -8.99
CA LYS A 105 22.51 3.63 -7.69
C LYS A 105 21.25 3.15 -6.96
N ILE A 106 20.15 2.94 -7.69
CA ILE A 106 18.90 2.42 -7.10
C ILE A 106 19.11 0.99 -6.62
N SER A 107 19.85 0.16 -7.38
CA SER A 107 20.20 -1.20 -6.99
C SER A 107 21.02 -1.21 -5.70
N GLU A 108 22.09 -0.42 -5.64
CA GLU A 108 22.93 -0.28 -4.46
C GLU A 108 22.14 0.18 -3.23
N TRP A 109 21.24 1.16 -3.39
CA TRP A 109 20.44 1.67 -2.29
C TRP A 109 19.35 0.67 -1.83
N ILE A 110 18.73 -0.07 -2.75
CA ILE A 110 17.62 -0.97 -2.42
C ILE A 110 18.10 -2.35 -1.96
N PHE A 111 19.16 -2.88 -2.60
CA PHE A 111 19.64 -4.24 -2.37
C PHE A 111 21.03 -4.31 -1.71
N TYR A 112 21.65 -3.15 -1.44
CA TYR A 112 23.02 -3.05 -0.93
C TYR A 112 24.06 -3.69 -1.90
N SER A 113 23.69 -3.87 -3.17
CA SER A 113 24.51 -4.42 -4.23
C SER A 113 24.13 -3.85 -5.60
N VAL A 114 25.11 -3.71 -6.47
CA VAL A 114 24.89 -3.29 -7.87
C VAL A 114 24.43 -4.44 -8.76
N ASP A 115 24.50 -5.70 -8.30
CA ASP A 115 24.21 -6.89 -9.10
C ASP A 115 22.76 -6.99 -9.58
N TYR A 116 21.84 -6.24 -8.92
CA TYR A 116 20.42 -6.23 -9.24
C TYR A 116 19.98 -5.10 -10.17
N GLN A 117 20.93 -4.48 -10.91
CA GLN A 117 20.60 -3.44 -11.90
C GLN A 117 19.53 -3.90 -12.90
N THR A 118 19.65 -5.15 -13.37
CA THR A 118 18.68 -5.74 -14.32
C THR A 118 17.28 -5.81 -13.74
N VAL A 119 17.13 -6.08 -12.44
CA VAL A 119 15.85 -6.07 -11.72
C VAL A 119 15.27 -4.65 -11.68
N ILE A 120 16.11 -3.63 -11.43
CA ILE A 120 15.69 -2.23 -11.42
C ILE A 120 15.25 -1.77 -12.81
N ILE A 121 16.01 -2.10 -13.87
CA ILE A 121 15.64 -1.78 -15.26
C ILE A 121 14.32 -2.48 -15.63
N ALA A 122 14.17 -3.77 -15.32
CA ALA A 122 12.94 -4.51 -15.55
C ALA A 122 11.76 -3.88 -14.81
N THR A 123 11.96 -3.45 -13.56
CA THR A 123 10.95 -2.76 -12.75
C THR A 123 10.55 -1.41 -13.38
N GLY A 124 11.52 -0.67 -13.95
CA GLY A 124 11.26 0.56 -14.72
C GLY A 124 10.38 0.34 -15.95
N ILE A 125 10.43 -0.86 -16.56
CA ILE A 125 9.53 -1.24 -17.66
C ILE A 125 8.19 -1.74 -17.12
N ILE A 126 8.21 -2.60 -16.10
CA ILE A 126 7.01 -3.20 -15.50
C ILE A 126 6.08 -2.13 -14.90
N GLN A 127 6.62 -1.00 -14.43
CA GLN A 127 5.79 0.08 -13.88
C GLN A 127 4.81 0.71 -14.90
N PHE A 128 5.05 0.61 -16.21
CA PHE A 128 4.03 0.93 -17.21
C PHE A 128 2.79 0.03 -17.08
N GLY A 129 2.99 -1.25 -16.79
CA GLY A 129 1.92 -2.19 -16.49
C GLY A 129 1.19 -1.83 -15.20
N ILE A 130 1.92 -1.40 -14.14
CA ILE A 130 1.34 -0.93 -12.88
C ILE A 130 0.48 0.32 -13.13
N ALA A 131 1.01 1.31 -13.87
CA ALA A 131 0.30 2.52 -14.21
C ALA A 131 -0.97 2.24 -15.03
N SER A 132 -0.86 1.39 -16.05
CA SER A 132 -1.98 0.97 -16.90
C SER A 132 -3.04 0.22 -16.12
N SER A 133 -2.62 -0.70 -15.22
CA SER A 133 -3.52 -1.43 -14.33
C SER A 133 -4.31 -0.47 -13.43
N ASN A 134 -3.60 0.42 -12.74
CA ASN A 134 -4.24 1.40 -11.85
C ASN A 134 -5.20 2.33 -12.59
N TYR A 135 -4.83 2.76 -13.80
CA TYR A 135 -5.65 3.62 -14.66
C TYR A 135 -6.95 2.92 -15.08
N LEU A 136 -6.87 1.70 -15.64
CA LEU A 136 -8.05 0.99 -16.10
C LEU A 136 -8.94 0.53 -14.93
N LEU A 137 -8.35 0.12 -13.82
CA LEU A 137 -9.09 -0.19 -12.60
C LEU A 137 -9.76 1.05 -12.01
N ALA A 138 -9.16 2.25 -12.11
CA ALA A 138 -9.79 3.50 -11.71
C ALA A 138 -11.02 3.83 -12.56
N ILE A 139 -10.96 3.57 -13.86
CA ILE A 139 -12.10 3.73 -14.77
C ILE A 139 -13.22 2.75 -14.44
N LEU A 140 -12.90 1.46 -14.20
CA LEU A 140 -13.90 0.46 -13.76
C LEU A 140 -14.58 0.88 -12.46
N ARG A 141 -13.82 1.44 -11.51
CA ARG A 141 -14.36 1.98 -10.25
C ARG A 141 -15.28 3.18 -10.49
N GLY A 142 -14.88 4.11 -11.38
CA GLY A 142 -15.70 5.25 -11.77
C GLY A 142 -17.05 4.83 -12.36
N TYR A 143 -17.06 3.82 -13.21
CA TYR A 143 -18.29 3.21 -13.74
C TYR A 143 -19.01 2.28 -12.75
N ARG A 144 -18.58 2.22 -11.49
CA ARG A 144 -19.17 1.37 -10.44
C ARG A 144 -19.22 -0.13 -10.79
N GLN A 145 -18.31 -0.59 -11.63
CA GLN A 145 -18.20 -2.00 -12.06
C GLN A 145 -17.33 -2.82 -11.08
N ALA A 146 -17.79 -2.95 -9.83
CA ALA A 146 -17.03 -3.62 -8.76
C ALA A 146 -16.69 -5.08 -9.08
N LYS A 147 -17.60 -5.82 -9.72
CA LYS A 147 -17.37 -7.22 -10.15
C LYS A 147 -16.22 -7.28 -11.17
N ALA A 148 -16.27 -6.47 -12.23
CA ALA A 148 -15.22 -6.44 -13.25
C ALA A 148 -13.88 -6.02 -12.65
N ASN A 149 -13.87 -5.01 -11.77
CA ASN A 149 -12.67 -4.58 -11.04
C ASN A 149 -12.07 -5.73 -10.23
N ALA A 150 -12.88 -6.45 -9.42
CA ALA A 150 -12.42 -7.55 -8.60
C ALA A 150 -11.88 -8.73 -9.43
N ILE A 151 -12.58 -9.10 -10.51
CA ILE A 151 -12.14 -10.17 -11.42
C ILE A 151 -10.83 -9.79 -12.10
N SER A 152 -10.70 -8.54 -12.58
CA SER A 152 -9.47 -8.05 -13.21
C SER A 152 -8.27 -8.12 -12.28
N GLN A 153 -8.43 -7.73 -11.01
CA GLN A 153 -7.36 -7.85 -10.02
C GLN A 153 -6.97 -9.31 -9.79
N ARG A 154 -7.94 -10.23 -9.62
CA ARG A 154 -7.64 -11.65 -9.38
C ARG A 154 -6.92 -12.30 -10.56
N ILE A 155 -7.40 -12.09 -11.79
CA ILE A 155 -6.74 -12.63 -12.99
C ILE A 155 -5.34 -12.03 -13.13
N GLY A 156 -5.18 -10.71 -12.93
CA GLY A 156 -3.89 -10.05 -12.97
C GLY A 156 -2.89 -10.62 -11.96
N ILE A 157 -3.34 -10.88 -10.72
CA ILE A 157 -2.52 -11.52 -9.68
C ILE A 157 -2.17 -12.96 -10.09
N PHE A 158 -3.10 -13.74 -10.61
CA PHE A 158 -2.86 -15.11 -11.06
C PHE A 158 -1.79 -15.17 -12.16
N LEU A 159 -1.89 -14.28 -13.17
CA LEU A 159 -0.88 -14.14 -14.20
C LEU A 159 0.50 -13.75 -13.63
N ALA A 160 0.52 -12.86 -12.65
CA ALA A 160 1.76 -12.42 -12.01
C ALA A 160 2.41 -13.52 -11.16
N VAL A 161 1.62 -14.38 -10.51
CA VAL A 161 2.12 -15.57 -9.82
C VAL A 161 2.81 -16.51 -10.81
N SER A 162 2.25 -16.69 -12.00
CA SER A 162 2.91 -17.47 -13.05
C SER A 162 4.26 -16.87 -13.46
N VAL A 163 4.32 -15.52 -13.61
CA VAL A 163 5.59 -14.81 -13.89
C VAL A 163 6.58 -14.99 -12.74
N PHE A 164 6.12 -14.92 -11.48
CA PHE A 164 6.96 -15.16 -10.32
C PHE A 164 7.55 -16.57 -10.31
N ILE A 165 6.70 -17.58 -10.51
CA ILE A 165 7.15 -18.99 -10.52
C ILE A 165 8.14 -19.24 -11.66
N ILE A 166 7.81 -18.80 -12.87
CA ILE A 166 8.72 -18.94 -14.03
C ILE A 166 10.04 -18.20 -13.77
N GLY A 167 9.97 -16.97 -13.27
CA GLY A 167 11.13 -16.15 -12.94
C GLY A 167 12.03 -16.84 -11.89
N LEU A 168 11.42 -17.41 -10.85
CA LEU A 168 12.12 -18.15 -9.81
C LEU A 168 12.92 -19.33 -10.37
N TYR A 169 12.35 -20.10 -11.32
CA TYR A 169 13.03 -21.24 -11.91
C TYR A 169 14.07 -20.88 -12.97
N VAL A 170 13.91 -19.75 -13.67
CA VAL A 170 14.78 -19.37 -14.81
C VAL A 170 15.91 -18.45 -14.35
N CYS A 171 15.64 -17.50 -13.46
CA CYS A 171 16.57 -16.44 -13.04
C CYS A 171 16.73 -16.36 -11.52
N ASP A 172 16.33 -17.42 -10.79
CA ASP A 172 16.48 -17.55 -9.34
C ASP A 172 15.99 -16.30 -8.58
N TYR A 173 16.78 -15.71 -7.71
CA TYR A 173 16.42 -14.57 -6.88
C TYR A 173 15.98 -13.35 -7.71
N SER A 174 16.73 -12.99 -8.74
CA SER A 174 16.41 -11.87 -9.63
C SER A 174 15.07 -12.06 -10.34
N GLY A 175 14.77 -13.28 -10.79
CA GLY A 175 13.51 -13.61 -11.44
C GLY A 175 12.32 -13.56 -10.47
N ALA A 176 12.51 -14.00 -9.21
CA ALA A 176 11.51 -13.87 -8.17
C ALA A 176 11.19 -12.41 -7.85
N LEU A 177 12.19 -11.53 -7.76
CA LEU A 177 12.02 -10.08 -7.57
C LEU A 177 11.23 -9.45 -8.73
N ILE A 178 11.56 -9.77 -9.99
CA ILE A 178 10.82 -9.32 -11.17
C ILE A 178 9.35 -9.78 -11.09
N GLY A 179 9.12 -11.02 -10.68
CA GLY A 179 7.79 -11.57 -10.45
C GLY A 179 7.01 -10.81 -9.39
N LEU A 180 7.64 -10.42 -8.28
CA LEU A 180 7.03 -9.57 -7.24
C LEU A 180 6.60 -8.21 -7.80
N ALA A 181 7.41 -7.59 -8.65
CA ALA A 181 7.05 -6.33 -9.31
C ALA A 181 5.85 -6.49 -10.24
N ALA A 182 5.72 -7.64 -10.91
CA ALA A 182 4.63 -7.93 -11.84
C ALA A 182 3.25 -8.08 -11.15
N ILE A 183 3.16 -8.34 -9.83
CA ILE A 183 1.90 -8.58 -9.11
C ILE A 183 0.87 -7.47 -9.31
N SER A 184 1.31 -6.23 -9.34
CA SER A 184 0.42 -5.07 -9.55
C SER A 184 0.33 -4.64 -11.02
N ALA A 185 1.10 -5.27 -11.92
CA ALA A 185 1.28 -4.81 -13.28
C ALA A 185 0.32 -5.45 -14.30
N LEU A 186 -0.20 -6.65 -14.05
CA LEU A 186 -0.88 -7.43 -15.11
C LEU A 186 -2.41 -7.31 -15.13
N ALA A 187 -3.00 -6.59 -14.17
CA ALA A 187 -4.45 -6.42 -14.10
C ALA A 187 -5.03 -5.58 -15.26
N TRP A 188 -4.21 -4.85 -16.02
CA TRP A 188 -4.66 -4.09 -17.18
C TRP A 188 -5.19 -4.96 -18.32
N LEU A 189 -4.66 -6.18 -18.49
CA LEU A 189 -5.10 -7.12 -19.52
C LEU A 189 -6.60 -7.45 -19.38
N PRO A 190 -7.07 -8.05 -18.26
CA PRO A 190 -8.49 -8.32 -18.07
C PRO A 190 -9.33 -7.04 -17.87
N ALA A 191 -8.79 -5.98 -17.26
CA ALA A 191 -9.52 -4.72 -17.11
C ALA A 191 -9.85 -4.12 -18.48
N GLY A 192 -8.90 -4.18 -19.40
CA GLY A 192 -9.12 -3.74 -20.77
C GLY A 192 -10.19 -4.53 -21.50
N TYR A 193 -10.25 -5.84 -21.32
CA TYR A 193 -11.31 -6.67 -21.88
C TYR A 193 -12.71 -6.23 -21.40
N PHE A 194 -12.88 -5.99 -20.10
CA PHE A 194 -14.16 -5.52 -19.56
C PHE A 194 -14.55 -4.09 -20.01
N LEU A 195 -13.59 -3.28 -20.42
CA LEU A 195 -13.85 -1.92 -20.89
C LEU A 195 -14.06 -1.82 -22.41
N LYS A 196 -13.74 -2.86 -23.19
CA LYS A 196 -13.97 -2.90 -24.66
C LYS A 196 -15.37 -2.45 -25.10
N PRO A 197 -16.48 -2.91 -24.46
CA PRO A 197 -17.83 -2.53 -24.90
C PRO A 197 -18.14 -1.04 -24.75
N LYS A 198 -17.37 -0.32 -23.93
CA LYS A 198 -17.54 1.13 -23.70
C LYS A 198 -16.73 2.01 -24.68
N GLY A 199 -16.08 1.39 -25.66
CA GLY A 199 -15.60 2.01 -26.90
C GLY A 199 -14.40 2.95 -26.85
N SER A 200 -14.09 3.55 -25.70
CA SER A 200 -13.17 4.69 -25.63
C SER A 200 -11.85 4.48 -24.85
N VAL A 201 -11.70 3.35 -24.18
CA VAL A 201 -10.69 3.23 -23.12
C VAL A 201 -9.30 2.82 -23.59
N PHE A 202 -9.19 2.15 -24.75
CA PHE A 202 -7.91 1.71 -25.31
C PHE A 202 -7.26 2.69 -26.30
N ARG A 203 -7.85 3.85 -26.45
CA ARG A 203 -7.33 4.83 -27.39
C ARG A 203 -6.25 5.72 -26.75
N PHE A 204 -5.13 5.13 -26.31
CA PHE A 204 -3.87 5.87 -26.06
C PHE A 204 -3.44 6.71 -27.28
N ARG A 205 -4.09 6.50 -28.45
CA ARG A 205 -3.86 7.17 -29.73
C ARG A 205 -5.01 8.10 -30.17
N GLU A 206 -5.97 8.39 -29.32
CA GLU A 206 -7.04 9.29 -29.72
C GLU A 206 -6.48 10.69 -30.03
N LYS A 207 -6.80 11.14 -31.25
CA LYS A 207 -6.58 12.51 -31.69
C LYS A 207 -7.52 13.42 -30.90
N GLY A 208 -7.02 14.03 -29.86
CA GLY A 208 -7.73 14.99 -29.02
C GLY A 208 -6.71 15.96 -28.44
N GLU A 209 -7.13 17.15 -28.11
CA GLU A 209 -6.28 18.14 -27.47
C GLU A 209 -6.10 17.80 -25.97
N PHE A 210 -4.89 18.07 -25.46
CA PHE A 210 -4.59 17.98 -24.03
C PHE A 210 -5.26 19.15 -23.31
N ASP A 211 -6.09 18.84 -22.32
CA ASP A 211 -6.82 19.84 -21.57
C ASP A 211 -6.14 20.14 -20.23
N TRP A 212 -5.52 21.30 -20.14
CA TRP A 212 -4.80 21.75 -18.95
C TRP A 212 -5.71 21.95 -17.74
N GLN A 213 -7.00 22.24 -17.92
CA GLN A 213 -7.94 22.39 -16.82
C GLN A 213 -8.22 21.02 -16.17
N TYR A 214 -8.43 19.98 -17.01
CA TYR A 214 -8.55 18.60 -16.51
C TYR A 214 -7.26 18.14 -15.86
N ALA A 215 -6.10 18.40 -16.45
CA ALA A 215 -4.79 18.05 -15.88
C ALA A 215 -4.61 18.66 -14.49
N ARG A 216 -4.84 19.98 -14.35
CA ARG A 216 -4.75 20.68 -13.06
C ARG A 216 -5.69 20.08 -12.01
N ASN A 217 -6.89 19.72 -12.41
CA ASN A 217 -7.88 19.12 -11.51
C ASN A 217 -7.46 17.69 -11.09
N LEU A 218 -6.87 16.91 -11.98
CA LEU A 218 -6.33 15.58 -11.67
C LEU A 218 -5.12 15.66 -10.71
N PHE A 219 -4.19 16.61 -10.94
CA PHE A 219 -3.02 16.80 -10.07
C PHE A 219 -3.34 17.26 -8.64
N LYS A 220 -4.53 17.83 -8.39
CA LYS A 220 -4.97 18.10 -7.01
C LYS A 220 -5.05 16.84 -6.15
N PHE A 221 -5.33 15.68 -6.77
CA PHE A 221 -5.34 14.39 -6.06
C PHE A 221 -3.95 13.81 -5.87
N SER A 222 -3.00 14.13 -6.75
CA SER A 222 -1.63 13.59 -6.70
C SER A 222 -0.87 14.03 -5.45
N GLY A 223 -1.04 15.27 -5.00
CA GLY A 223 -0.33 15.80 -3.84
C GLY A 223 -0.58 15.01 -2.55
N MET A 224 -1.84 14.62 -2.29
CA MET A 224 -2.16 13.79 -1.13
C MET A 224 -1.59 12.38 -1.26
N VAL A 225 -1.68 11.79 -2.46
CA VAL A 225 -1.17 10.44 -2.74
C VAL A 225 0.35 10.40 -2.57
N PHE A 226 1.06 11.41 -3.08
CA PHE A 226 2.52 11.47 -2.99
C PHE A 226 3.01 11.68 -1.55
N ALA A 227 2.36 12.55 -0.79
CA ALA A 227 2.70 12.74 0.61
C ALA A 227 2.66 11.42 1.39
N THR A 228 1.57 10.68 1.28
CA THR A 228 1.42 9.37 1.96
C THR A 228 2.38 8.32 1.43
N ALA A 229 2.57 8.28 0.11
CA ALA A 229 3.38 7.25 -0.54
C ALA A 229 4.88 7.42 -0.30
N ILE A 230 5.33 8.59 0.13
CA ILE A 230 6.74 8.85 0.45
C ILE A 230 7.00 8.67 1.95
N THR A 231 6.17 9.25 2.81
CA THR A 231 6.50 9.48 4.21
C THR A 231 6.80 8.20 4.98
N LEU A 232 5.83 7.30 5.09
CA LEU A 232 6.02 6.04 5.82
C LEU A 232 6.95 5.04 5.12
N PRO A 233 6.84 4.81 3.79
CA PRO A 233 7.78 3.95 3.09
C PRO A 233 9.24 4.39 3.24
N LEU A 234 9.52 5.70 3.16
CA LEU A 234 10.86 6.24 3.38
C LEU A 234 11.35 5.95 4.80
N ALA A 235 10.50 6.16 5.83
CA ALA A 235 10.87 5.81 7.19
C ALA A 235 11.28 4.34 7.32
N TYR A 236 10.48 3.43 6.76
CA TYR A 236 10.78 1.98 6.83
C TYR A 236 12.05 1.60 6.08
N ILE A 237 12.37 2.24 4.94
CA ILE A 237 13.63 2.02 4.23
C ILE A 237 14.80 2.47 5.13
N LEU A 238 14.76 3.71 5.63
CA LEU A 238 15.82 4.24 6.49
C LEU A 238 16.04 3.43 7.77
N LEU A 239 14.97 2.92 8.37
CA LEU A 239 15.09 2.06 9.56
C LEU A 239 15.67 0.67 9.22
N ARG A 240 15.39 0.12 8.03
CA ARG A 240 16.01 -1.13 7.57
C ARG A 240 17.48 -0.93 7.21
N ASP A 241 17.83 0.19 6.61
CA ASP A 241 19.21 0.56 6.34
C ASP A 241 19.98 0.64 7.65
N LEU A 242 19.45 1.34 8.65
CA LEU A 242 20.04 1.42 9.99
C LEU A 242 20.17 0.04 10.67
N LEU A 243 19.16 -0.84 10.53
CA LEU A 243 19.18 -2.18 11.09
C LEU A 243 20.21 -3.08 10.39
N MET A 244 20.32 -2.96 9.07
CA MET A 244 21.32 -3.70 8.30
C MET A 244 22.74 -3.26 8.65
N GLU A 245 22.98 -1.93 8.73
CA GLU A 245 24.30 -1.36 9.06
C GLU A 245 24.72 -1.68 10.50
N SER A 246 23.80 -1.66 11.46
CA SER A 246 24.13 -1.90 12.87
C SER A 246 24.14 -3.38 13.25
N HIS A 247 23.47 -4.25 12.51
CA HIS A 247 23.34 -5.67 12.81
C HIS A 247 23.53 -6.55 11.56
N SER A 248 22.41 -6.96 10.87
CA SER A 248 22.50 -7.84 9.70
C SER A 248 21.22 -7.84 8.85
N LEU A 249 21.32 -8.37 7.61
CA LEU A 249 20.18 -8.64 6.74
C LEU A 249 19.22 -9.68 7.33
N GLU A 250 19.71 -10.65 8.09
CA GLU A 250 18.87 -11.62 8.79
C GLU A 250 17.91 -10.95 9.77
N GLN A 251 18.40 -9.97 10.53
CA GLN A 251 17.58 -9.16 11.45
C GLN A 251 16.50 -8.37 10.69
N VAL A 252 16.84 -7.81 9.53
CA VAL A 252 15.87 -7.17 8.64
C VAL A 252 14.83 -8.19 8.16
N GLY A 253 15.24 -9.42 7.83
CA GLY A 253 14.36 -10.52 7.44
C GLY A 253 13.38 -10.92 8.54
N LEU A 254 13.84 -11.03 9.80
CA LEU A 254 12.99 -11.31 10.97
C LEU A 254 11.93 -10.21 11.15
N TRP A 255 12.36 -8.93 11.12
CA TRP A 255 11.43 -7.81 11.22
C TRP A 255 10.45 -7.76 10.04
N GLN A 256 10.91 -8.01 8.83
CA GLN A 256 10.04 -8.07 7.66
C GLN A 256 9.01 -9.20 7.77
N GLY A 257 9.40 -10.36 8.31
CA GLY A 257 8.53 -11.50 8.52
C GLY A 257 7.36 -11.17 9.46
N VAL A 258 7.63 -10.65 10.66
CA VAL A 258 6.57 -10.28 11.61
C VAL A 258 5.71 -9.14 11.08
N SER A 259 6.30 -8.16 10.40
CA SER A 259 5.57 -7.03 9.80
C SER A 259 4.59 -7.49 8.72
N LYS A 260 4.93 -8.49 7.90
CA LYS A 260 4.02 -9.04 6.88
C LYS A 260 2.81 -9.75 7.47
N ILE A 261 2.96 -10.44 8.59
CA ILE A 261 1.84 -11.05 9.31
C ILE A 261 0.93 -9.95 9.86
N SER A 262 1.51 -8.93 10.50
CA SER A 262 0.82 -7.75 11.00
C SER A 262 0.03 -7.03 9.89
N ASP A 263 0.69 -6.70 8.78
CA ASP A 263 0.06 -6.04 7.64
C ASP A 263 -1.14 -6.84 7.08
N ALA A 264 -1.07 -8.17 7.07
CA ALA A 264 -2.11 -9.02 6.51
C ALA A 264 -3.43 -8.88 7.29
N TYR A 265 -3.42 -9.01 8.61
CA TYR A 265 -4.65 -8.89 9.38
C TYR A 265 -5.09 -7.43 9.59
N LEU A 266 -4.14 -6.48 9.69
CA LEU A 266 -4.48 -5.06 9.77
C LEU A 266 -5.19 -4.55 8.52
N GLN A 267 -4.83 -5.04 7.32
CA GLN A 267 -5.56 -4.73 6.09
C GLN A 267 -7.02 -5.17 6.13
N LEU A 268 -7.33 -6.30 6.78
CA LEU A 268 -8.71 -6.75 6.95
C LEU A 268 -9.48 -5.84 7.90
N ILE A 269 -8.87 -5.45 9.03
CA ILE A 269 -9.48 -4.54 10.01
C ILE A 269 -9.70 -3.15 9.37
N THR A 270 -8.71 -2.60 8.70
CA THR A 270 -8.79 -1.25 8.11
C THR A 270 -9.67 -1.18 6.86
N ALA A 271 -9.94 -2.31 6.19
CA ALA A 271 -10.92 -2.34 5.09
C ALA A 271 -12.32 -1.88 5.56
N VAL A 272 -12.69 -2.15 6.81
CA VAL A 272 -13.95 -1.68 7.41
C VAL A 272 -13.99 -0.15 7.53
N PHE A 273 -12.84 0.49 7.70
CA PHE A 273 -12.76 1.95 7.88
C PHE A 273 -13.20 2.72 6.63
N SER A 274 -12.78 2.29 5.47
CA SER A 274 -13.15 2.94 4.20
C SER A 274 -14.64 2.72 3.85
N VAL A 275 -15.22 1.61 4.29
CA VAL A 275 -16.62 1.27 4.00
C VAL A 275 -17.58 1.91 5.00
N TYR A 276 -17.22 1.95 6.29
CA TYR A 276 -18.10 2.40 7.37
C TYR A 276 -17.71 3.78 7.94
N LEU A 277 -16.46 3.95 8.40
CA LEU A 277 -16.07 5.16 9.14
C LEU A 277 -16.03 6.39 8.24
N LEU A 278 -15.46 6.28 7.04
CA LEU A 278 -15.32 7.41 6.14
C LEU A 278 -16.67 8.05 5.77
N PRO A 279 -17.69 7.30 5.28
CA PRO A 279 -18.98 7.89 4.95
C PRO A 279 -19.75 8.34 6.21
N THR A 280 -19.57 7.68 7.34
CA THR A 280 -20.22 8.05 8.61
C THR A 280 -19.67 9.40 9.10
N PHE A 281 -18.35 9.54 9.24
CA PHE A 281 -17.75 10.81 9.67
C PHE A 281 -17.95 11.96 8.68
N ALA A 282 -18.06 11.68 7.38
CA ALA A 282 -18.33 12.71 6.38
C ALA A 282 -19.71 13.36 6.56
N LYS A 283 -20.72 12.59 7.00
CA LYS A 283 -22.11 13.06 7.21
C LYS A 283 -22.32 13.80 8.53
N LEU A 284 -21.56 13.45 9.58
CA LEU A 284 -21.73 14.03 10.90
C LEU A 284 -21.18 15.46 10.96
N THR A 285 -21.99 16.40 11.42
CA THR A 285 -21.62 17.82 11.59
C THR A 285 -21.52 18.24 13.05
N GLN A 286 -22.33 17.65 13.91
CA GLN A 286 -22.34 17.98 15.34
C GLN A 286 -21.18 17.32 16.08
N LYS A 287 -20.44 18.07 16.87
CA LYS A 287 -19.27 17.56 17.65
C LYS A 287 -19.63 16.46 18.65
N SER A 288 -20.82 16.55 19.25
CA SER A 288 -21.34 15.54 20.19
C SER A 288 -21.56 14.20 19.51
N GLU A 289 -22.10 14.18 18.29
CA GLU A 289 -22.30 12.97 17.48
C GLU A 289 -20.98 12.40 17.01
N ILE A 290 -20.05 13.25 16.52
CA ILE A 290 -18.70 12.85 16.12
C ILE A 290 -17.99 12.18 17.30
N LYS A 291 -18.06 12.77 18.50
CA LYS A 291 -17.47 12.20 19.71
C LYS A 291 -18.06 10.81 20.05
N ARG A 292 -19.38 10.70 20.04
CA ARG A 292 -20.07 9.43 20.33
C ARG A 292 -19.69 8.34 19.34
N GLU A 293 -19.73 8.65 18.04
CA GLU A 293 -19.39 7.67 17.00
C GLU A 293 -17.90 7.30 17.01
N LEU A 294 -17.01 8.26 17.27
CA LEU A 294 -15.58 8.00 17.37
C LEU A 294 -15.27 7.09 18.57
N ILE A 295 -15.85 7.32 19.76
CA ILE A 295 -15.65 6.45 20.92
C ILE A 295 -16.17 5.05 20.63
N LYS A 296 -17.32 4.91 19.97
CA LYS A 296 -17.87 3.62 19.55
C LYS A 296 -16.91 2.89 18.59
N ALA A 297 -16.39 3.61 17.58
CA ALA A 297 -15.44 3.07 16.61
C ALA A 297 -14.13 2.64 17.28
N VAL A 298 -13.55 3.49 18.14
CA VAL A 298 -12.33 3.18 18.90
C VAL A 298 -12.51 1.93 19.79
N LYS A 299 -13.63 1.81 20.50
CA LYS A 299 -13.93 0.63 21.31
C LYS A 299 -14.04 -0.64 20.45
N PHE A 300 -14.83 -0.58 19.38
CA PHE A 300 -15.03 -1.73 18.48
C PHE A 300 -13.73 -2.18 17.84
N VAL A 301 -12.98 -1.24 17.26
CA VAL A 301 -11.71 -1.52 16.58
C VAL A 301 -10.64 -1.99 17.57
N GLY A 302 -10.59 -1.38 18.76
CA GLY A 302 -9.67 -1.77 19.81
C GLY A 302 -9.91 -3.20 20.31
N ILE A 303 -11.18 -3.55 20.57
CA ILE A 303 -11.55 -4.93 20.98
C ILE A 303 -11.19 -5.94 19.87
N LEU A 304 -11.53 -5.61 18.61
CA LEU A 304 -11.21 -6.46 17.47
C LEU A 304 -9.70 -6.65 17.28
N ALA A 305 -8.91 -5.58 17.42
CA ALA A 305 -7.46 -5.63 17.30
C ALA A 305 -6.82 -6.44 18.44
N ILE A 306 -7.31 -6.27 19.68
CA ILE A 306 -6.84 -7.06 20.83
C ILE A 306 -7.19 -8.54 20.64
N ALA A 307 -8.42 -8.86 20.27
CA ALA A 307 -8.84 -10.25 20.05
C ALA A 307 -8.03 -10.92 18.93
N THR A 308 -7.83 -10.22 17.80
CA THR A 308 -6.99 -10.73 16.70
C THR A 308 -5.53 -10.85 17.12
N GLY A 309 -4.98 -9.85 17.81
CA GLY A 309 -3.61 -9.87 18.32
C GLY A 309 -3.38 -11.02 19.30
N LEU A 310 -4.29 -11.26 20.25
CA LEU A 310 -4.22 -12.40 21.15
C LEU A 310 -4.26 -13.75 20.40
N SER A 311 -5.13 -13.88 19.39
CA SER A 311 -5.18 -15.10 18.57
C SER A 311 -3.86 -15.32 17.83
N VAL A 312 -3.29 -14.28 17.22
CA VAL A 312 -1.99 -14.34 16.55
C VAL A 312 -0.88 -14.65 17.54
N PHE A 313 -0.90 -14.08 18.75
CA PHE A 313 0.11 -14.33 19.77
C PHE A 313 0.11 -15.78 20.25
N VAL A 314 -1.06 -16.34 20.51
CA VAL A 314 -1.21 -17.75 20.93
C VAL A 314 -0.75 -18.71 19.82
N LEU A 315 -1.08 -18.40 18.57
CA LEU A 315 -0.78 -19.23 17.41
C LEU A 315 0.51 -18.83 16.69
N LYS A 316 1.35 -17.96 17.27
CA LYS A 316 2.51 -17.37 16.60
C LYS A 316 3.47 -18.44 16.04
N ARG A 317 3.75 -19.49 16.81
CA ARG A 317 4.66 -20.57 16.40
C ARG A 317 4.12 -21.32 15.19
N GLU A 318 2.85 -21.71 15.22
CA GLU A 318 2.17 -22.41 14.14
C GLU A 318 2.07 -21.50 12.88
N ILE A 319 1.82 -20.21 13.07
CA ILE A 319 1.81 -19.23 11.99
C ILE A 319 3.21 -19.13 11.35
N ILE A 320 4.25 -19.04 12.15
CA ILE A 320 5.64 -18.99 11.65
C ILE A 320 5.96 -20.24 10.84
N LEU A 321 5.74 -21.42 11.38
CA LEU A 321 6.03 -22.69 10.72
C LEU A 321 5.16 -22.90 9.47
N THR A 322 3.93 -22.39 9.47
CA THR A 322 3.02 -22.49 8.32
C THR A 322 3.37 -21.50 7.22
N LEU A 323 3.72 -20.25 7.54
CA LEU A 323 3.97 -19.19 6.56
C LEU A 323 5.44 -19.03 6.18
N TYR A 324 6.37 -19.56 6.98
CA TYR A 324 7.82 -19.45 6.79
C TYR A 324 8.48 -20.81 6.99
N SER A 325 9.64 -20.85 7.63
CA SER A 325 10.39 -22.06 8.00
C SER A 325 10.89 -21.96 9.45
N GLU A 326 11.52 -23.02 9.95
CA GLU A 326 12.13 -23.07 11.28
C GLU A 326 13.18 -21.95 11.50
N GLN A 327 13.87 -21.52 10.45
CA GLN A 327 14.83 -20.40 10.51
C GLN A 327 14.21 -19.09 11.00
N PHE A 328 12.89 -18.93 10.85
CA PHE A 328 12.15 -17.74 11.28
C PHE A 328 11.64 -17.81 12.72
N LEU A 329 11.85 -18.93 13.46
CA LEU A 329 11.42 -19.04 14.86
C LEU A 329 11.96 -17.92 15.78
N PRO A 330 13.18 -17.38 15.60
CA PRO A 330 13.63 -16.26 16.42
C PRO A 330 12.70 -15.04 16.41
N MET A 331 11.88 -14.86 15.36
CA MET A 331 10.90 -13.75 15.35
C MET A 331 9.74 -13.92 16.37
N GLU A 332 9.61 -15.06 17.04
CA GLU A 332 8.60 -15.25 18.09
C GLU A 332 8.67 -14.18 19.18
N SER A 333 9.88 -13.74 19.55
CA SER A 333 10.11 -12.70 20.55
C SER A 333 9.59 -11.31 20.10
N LEU A 334 9.54 -11.07 18.80
CA LEU A 334 9.13 -9.79 18.22
C LEU A 334 7.62 -9.57 18.30
N PHE A 335 6.82 -10.66 18.34
CA PHE A 335 5.36 -10.57 18.26
C PHE A 335 4.74 -9.73 19.37
N ILE A 336 5.23 -9.83 20.61
CA ILE A 336 4.65 -9.07 21.72
C ILE A 336 4.67 -7.57 21.46
N TRP A 337 5.82 -7.05 21.03
CA TRP A 337 5.99 -5.62 20.74
C TRP A 337 5.19 -5.19 19.52
N GLN A 338 5.24 -6.00 18.44
CA GLN A 338 4.53 -5.73 17.20
C GLN A 338 3.02 -5.68 17.44
N LEU A 339 2.44 -6.69 18.09
CA LEU A 339 0.99 -6.81 18.30
C LEU A 339 0.43 -5.71 19.21
N ILE A 340 1.15 -5.32 20.26
CA ILE A 340 0.75 -4.16 21.09
C ILE A 340 0.80 -2.88 20.25
N GLY A 341 1.85 -2.69 19.44
CA GLY A 341 1.96 -1.57 18.51
C GLY A 341 0.82 -1.51 17.50
N ASP A 342 0.38 -2.65 16.98
CA ASP A 342 -0.74 -2.77 16.06
C ASP A 342 -2.07 -2.29 16.65
N VAL A 343 -2.32 -2.59 17.92
CA VAL A 343 -3.51 -2.08 18.65
C VAL A 343 -3.49 -0.55 18.67
N PHE A 344 -2.38 0.05 19.08
CA PHE A 344 -2.26 1.52 19.11
C PHE A 344 -2.37 2.13 17.72
N LYS A 345 -1.73 1.53 16.72
CA LYS A 345 -1.78 1.97 15.31
C LYS A 345 -3.19 2.01 14.79
N VAL A 346 -3.92 0.90 14.89
CA VAL A 346 -5.24 0.80 14.28
C VAL A 346 -6.27 1.68 14.99
N VAL A 347 -6.13 1.84 16.31
CA VAL A 347 -6.97 2.76 17.08
C VAL A 347 -6.64 4.23 16.73
N ALA A 348 -5.37 4.58 16.59
CA ALA A 348 -4.96 5.93 16.15
C ALA A 348 -5.47 6.24 14.73
N TYR A 349 -5.52 5.25 13.85
CA TYR A 349 -6.04 5.42 12.48
C TYR A 349 -7.54 5.76 12.44
N VAL A 350 -8.34 5.41 13.45
CA VAL A 350 -9.74 5.86 13.56
C VAL A 350 -9.81 7.39 13.60
N PHE A 351 -8.89 8.05 14.33
CA PHE A 351 -8.78 9.52 14.33
C PHE A 351 -8.31 10.06 12.98
N GLY A 352 -7.35 9.38 12.34
CA GLY A 352 -6.89 9.73 10.99
C GLY A 352 -8.02 9.72 9.96
N TYR A 353 -8.90 8.73 10.01
CA TYR A 353 -10.08 8.67 9.11
C TYR A 353 -11.07 9.81 9.34
N LEU A 354 -11.19 10.33 10.57
CA LEU A 354 -11.95 11.56 10.82
C LEU A 354 -11.32 12.75 10.10
N VAL A 355 -9.99 12.91 10.16
CA VAL A 355 -9.25 13.98 9.47
C VAL A 355 -9.47 13.89 7.95
N VAL A 356 -9.40 12.68 7.38
CA VAL A 356 -9.66 12.44 5.94
C VAL A 356 -11.12 12.77 5.59
N ALA A 357 -12.09 12.35 6.41
CA ALA A 357 -13.51 12.61 6.18
C ALA A 357 -13.85 14.12 6.21
N LYS A 358 -13.11 14.91 7.00
CA LYS A 358 -13.23 16.38 7.05
C LYS A 358 -12.36 17.10 6.03
N ALA A 359 -11.67 16.37 5.14
CA ALA A 359 -10.82 16.87 4.06
C ALA A 359 -9.74 17.87 4.52
N SER A 360 -9.19 17.70 5.72
CA SER A 360 -8.15 18.58 6.26
C SER A 360 -6.75 18.11 5.81
N LEU A 361 -6.30 18.57 4.64
CA LEU A 361 -4.98 18.27 4.11
C LEU A 361 -3.85 18.64 5.09
N LYS A 362 -3.95 19.81 5.73
CA LYS A 362 -2.93 20.30 6.68
C LYS A 362 -2.74 19.33 7.86
N LEU A 363 -3.84 18.91 8.49
CA LEU A 363 -3.79 17.96 9.61
C LEU A 363 -3.32 16.59 9.15
N TYR A 364 -3.71 16.17 7.95
CA TYR A 364 -3.28 14.91 7.37
C TYR A 364 -1.75 14.86 7.17
N VAL A 365 -1.18 15.86 6.48
CA VAL A 365 0.27 15.95 6.25
C VAL A 365 1.02 16.07 7.58
N LEU A 366 0.51 16.87 8.53
CA LEU A 366 1.11 16.99 9.86
C LEU A 366 1.15 15.65 10.60
N ALA A 367 0.09 14.84 10.48
CA ALA A 367 0.03 13.51 11.08
C ALA A 367 1.06 12.54 10.46
N GLU A 368 1.23 12.57 9.13
CA GLU A 368 2.23 11.76 8.42
C GLU A 368 3.66 12.16 8.82
N VAL A 369 3.96 13.46 8.84
CA VAL A 369 5.27 13.98 9.26
C VAL A 369 5.56 13.64 10.73
N CYS A 370 4.56 13.71 11.59
CA CYS A 370 4.69 13.33 12.99
C CYS A 370 5.08 11.85 13.13
N GLN A 371 4.41 10.94 12.40
CA GLN A 371 4.74 9.51 12.42
C GLN A 371 6.16 9.27 11.88
N LEU A 372 6.55 9.90 10.77
CA LEU A 372 7.89 9.81 10.21
C LEU A 372 8.95 10.23 11.25
N THR A 373 8.76 11.40 11.87
CA THR A 373 9.71 11.94 12.85
C THR A 373 9.85 11.02 14.05
N LEU A 374 8.74 10.51 14.60
CA LEU A 374 8.74 9.57 15.72
C LEU A 374 9.47 8.28 15.35
N LEU A 375 9.14 7.68 14.19
CA LEU A 375 9.78 6.45 13.72
C LEU A 375 11.30 6.61 13.60
N ILE A 376 11.76 7.67 12.94
CA ILE A 376 13.20 7.90 12.74
C ILE A 376 13.90 8.19 14.07
N THR A 377 13.34 9.09 14.90
CA THR A 377 13.98 9.48 16.16
C THR A 377 14.11 8.33 17.12
N ILE A 378 13.02 7.58 17.34
CA ILE A 378 12.99 6.44 18.28
C ILE A 378 13.82 5.29 17.70
N GLY A 379 13.71 5.04 16.38
CA GLY A 379 14.43 3.96 15.72
C GLY A 379 15.95 4.15 15.73
N HIS A 380 16.41 5.37 15.53
CA HIS A 380 17.84 5.69 15.60
C HIS A 380 18.47 5.39 16.96
N TRP A 381 17.65 5.36 18.01
CA TRP A 381 18.11 5.02 19.36
C TRP A 381 17.97 3.52 19.66
N LEU A 382 16.83 2.91 19.35
CA LEU A 382 16.53 1.53 19.77
C LEU A 382 17.10 0.46 18.84
N ILE A 383 17.17 0.71 17.53
CA ILE A 383 17.62 -0.30 16.57
C ILE A 383 19.09 -0.66 16.76
N PRO A 384 20.05 0.29 16.92
CA PRO A 384 21.43 -0.07 17.15
C PRO A 384 21.67 -0.84 18.43
N LEU A 385 20.79 -0.68 19.46
CA LEU A 385 20.90 -1.36 20.73
C LEU A 385 20.31 -2.77 20.71
N ASN A 386 19.16 -2.96 20.04
CA ASN A 386 18.33 -4.16 20.21
C ASN A 386 18.02 -4.88 18.88
N GLY A 387 18.58 -4.46 17.75
CA GLY A 387 18.37 -5.10 16.46
C GLY A 387 16.90 -5.13 16.01
N ALA A 388 16.43 -6.27 15.54
CA ALA A 388 15.04 -6.45 15.11
C ALA A 388 14.03 -6.22 16.23
N GLU A 389 14.38 -6.54 17.49
CA GLU A 389 13.55 -6.21 18.64
C GLU A 389 13.44 -4.70 18.83
N GLY A 390 14.54 -3.96 18.67
CA GLY A 390 14.55 -2.50 18.65
C GLY A 390 13.65 -1.90 17.58
N ALA A 391 13.54 -2.55 16.41
CA ALA A 391 12.68 -2.10 15.33
C ALA A 391 11.17 -2.23 15.69
N VAL A 392 10.75 -3.35 16.30
CA VAL A 392 9.35 -3.52 16.75
C VAL A 392 9.04 -2.71 18.02
N GLN A 393 10.02 -2.47 18.90
CA GLN A 393 9.89 -1.54 20.01
C GLN A 393 9.72 -0.10 19.51
N THR A 394 10.48 0.30 18.49
CA THR A 394 10.32 1.59 17.78
C THR A 394 8.91 1.74 17.23
N TYR A 395 8.41 0.71 16.58
CA TYR A 395 7.04 0.67 16.07
C TYR A 395 6.01 0.87 17.18
N LEU A 396 6.10 0.10 18.28
CA LEU A 396 5.21 0.24 19.43
C LEU A 396 5.23 1.65 20.00
N LEU A 397 6.42 2.17 20.35
CA LEU A 397 6.53 3.48 20.99
C LEU A 397 6.05 4.61 20.08
N THR A 398 6.32 4.50 18.78
CA THR A 398 5.82 5.45 17.78
C THR A 398 4.30 5.51 17.79
N TYR A 399 3.61 4.36 17.68
CA TYR A 399 2.16 4.36 17.61
C TYR A 399 1.50 4.61 18.97
N PHE A 400 2.17 4.28 20.06
CA PHE A 400 1.77 4.68 21.40
C PHE A 400 1.77 6.22 21.52
N CYS A 401 2.89 6.87 21.24
CA CYS A 401 2.98 8.34 21.28
C CYS A 401 2.00 9.00 20.29
N TYR A 402 1.91 8.47 19.09
CA TYR A 402 1.01 8.98 18.06
C TYR A 402 -0.47 8.88 18.47
N PHE A 403 -0.88 7.80 19.13
CA PHE A 403 -2.23 7.67 19.68
C PHE A 403 -2.55 8.80 20.69
N PHE A 404 -1.63 9.10 21.62
CA PHE A 404 -1.85 10.17 22.58
C PHE A 404 -1.86 11.56 21.93
N ILE A 405 -1.03 11.79 20.91
CA ILE A 405 -1.07 13.01 20.11
C ILE A 405 -2.44 13.16 19.42
N CYS A 406 -2.95 12.11 18.79
CA CYS A 406 -4.28 12.12 18.18
C CYS A 406 -5.39 12.37 19.20
N LEU A 407 -5.32 11.72 20.37
CA LEU A 407 -6.28 11.89 21.46
C LEU A 407 -6.29 13.34 21.98
N PHE A 408 -5.11 13.94 22.17
CA PHE A 408 -4.99 15.33 22.61
C PHE A 408 -5.50 16.31 21.55
N ALA A 409 -5.12 16.14 20.31
CA ALA A 409 -5.60 16.94 19.17
C ALA A 409 -7.14 16.88 19.06
N PHE A 410 -7.71 15.67 19.24
CA PHE A 410 -9.17 15.50 19.20
C PHE A 410 -9.86 16.17 20.40
N ARG A 411 -9.32 16.06 21.62
CA ARG A 411 -9.85 16.76 22.79
C ARG A 411 -9.87 18.28 22.58
N ARG A 412 -8.81 18.82 21.97
CA ARG A 412 -8.74 20.25 21.62
C ARG A 412 -9.79 20.64 20.57
N TYR A 413 -9.98 19.81 19.55
CA TYR A 413 -11.00 20.00 18.51
C TYR A 413 -12.42 20.04 19.10
N LEU A 414 -12.71 19.26 20.13
CA LEU A 414 -14.02 19.26 20.79
C LEU A 414 -14.26 20.51 21.63
N LYS A 415 -13.21 21.12 22.19
CA LYS A 415 -13.31 22.31 23.04
C LYS A 415 -13.48 23.60 22.22
N ASN A 416 -12.83 23.69 21.06
CA ASN A 416 -12.96 24.79 20.11
C ASN A 416 -14.16 24.60 19.20
#